data_71f5dc7298aa28149987d0b0aa314c10
#
_entry.id   71f5dc7298aa28149987d0b0aa314c10
#
_cell.length_a   1.000
_cell.length_b   1.000
_cell.length_c   1.000
_cell.angle_alpha   90.00
_cell.angle_beta   90.00
_cell.angle_gamma   90.00
#
_symmetry.space_group_name_H-M   'P 1'
#
loop_
_entity.id
_entity.type
_entity.pdbx_description
1 polymer ?
#
loop_
_entity_poly.entity_id
_entity_poly.type
_entity_poly.pdbx_seq_one_letter_code
_entity_poly.pdbx_strand_id
1 'polypeptide(L)'
;MNYPYECTNCINSREVGYRIKARAIIKGGPLAPNLKGFVVFTDVPGGTEVYSEVTGLPNFSPAKDGKPQIGPFGFHIHANGNCNIGNPSNPFMSADGHWNPTNQPHGNHAGDFPVLFSNGGRARMLFFTNKFKVADIIGKSVIIHESPDDYRTQPSGNSGKMMACYFFEDA
;
A
#
# COMPACT_ATOMS: atom_id res chain seq x y z
N MET A 1 -8.94 -19.16 35.86
CA MET A 1 -9.35 -20.07 34.75
C MET A 1 -8.30 -19.97 33.67
N ASN A 2 -7.44 -20.99 33.60
CA ASN A 2 -6.40 -21.08 32.56
C ASN A 2 -7.06 -21.68 31.33
N TYR A 3 -7.06 -20.94 30.22
CA TYR A 3 -7.35 -21.50 28.91
C TYR A 3 -6.03 -21.96 28.29
N PRO A 4 -5.77 -23.26 28.17
CA PRO A 4 -4.66 -23.75 27.39
C PRO A 4 -5.06 -23.66 25.90
N TYR A 5 -4.53 -22.67 25.17
CA TYR A 5 -4.50 -22.76 23.71
C TYR A 5 -3.43 -23.77 23.31
N GLU A 6 -3.78 -25.04 23.30
CA GLU A 6 -3.00 -26.03 22.58
C GLU A 6 -3.26 -25.86 21.09
N CYS A 7 -2.27 -25.31 20.37
CA CYS A 7 -2.26 -25.31 18.92
C CYS A 7 -1.98 -26.73 18.40
N THR A 8 -3.03 -27.54 18.27
CA THR A 8 -2.94 -28.93 17.81
C THR A 8 -2.57 -29.11 16.34
N ASN A 9 -2.35 -28.00 15.58
CA ASN A 9 -1.93 -27.99 14.18
C ASN A 9 -0.91 -26.87 13.89
N CYS A 10 0.05 -26.65 14.77
CA CYS A 10 1.22 -25.87 14.40
C CYS A 10 2.01 -26.65 13.35
N ILE A 11 1.89 -26.21 12.10
CA ILE A 11 2.52 -26.80 10.92
C ILE A 11 4.02 -26.94 11.17
N ASN A 12 4.47 -28.16 11.07
CA ASN A 12 5.87 -28.57 11.24
C ASN A 12 6.74 -27.80 10.22
N SER A 13 7.66 -26.99 10.69
CA SER A 13 8.49 -26.01 9.98
C SER A 13 9.57 -26.65 9.08
N ARG A 14 9.23 -27.62 8.25
CA ARG A 14 10.15 -28.33 7.36
C ARG A 14 9.98 -28.10 5.86
N GLU A 15 9.11 -27.17 5.44
CA GLU A 15 9.16 -26.63 4.08
C GLU A 15 9.80 -25.25 4.11
N VAL A 16 11.11 -25.18 4.15
CA VAL A 16 11.88 -24.00 3.76
C VAL A 16 11.87 -23.93 2.23
N GLY A 17 10.68 -23.74 1.67
CA GLY A 17 10.52 -23.30 0.30
C GLY A 17 11.01 -21.84 0.24
N TYR A 18 11.84 -21.52 -0.76
CA TYR A 18 12.23 -20.15 -1.06
C TYR A 18 10.95 -19.32 -1.23
N ARG A 19 10.64 -18.46 -0.25
CA ARG A 19 9.52 -17.53 -0.38
C ARG A 19 9.94 -16.41 -1.34
N ILE A 20 9.25 -16.29 -2.46
CA ILE A 20 9.47 -15.18 -3.40
C ILE A 20 9.09 -13.89 -2.66
N LYS A 21 9.97 -12.89 -2.74
CA LYS A 21 9.81 -11.59 -2.08
C LYS A 21 10.09 -10.48 -3.07
N ALA A 22 9.33 -9.41 -2.97
CA ALA A 22 9.65 -8.13 -3.58
C ALA A 22 9.69 -7.04 -2.51
N ARG A 23 10.54 -6.04 -2.70
CA ARG A 23 10.67 -4.90 -1.79
C ARG A 23 10.59 -3.60 -2.56
N ALA A 24 9.76 -2.68 -2.10
CA ALA A 24 9.67 -1.32 -2.60
C ALA A 24 10.20 -0.33 -1.54
N ILE A 25 11.12 0.57 -1.92
CA ILE A 25 11.61 1.65 -1.05
C ILE A 25 10.83 2.92 -1.36
N ILE A 26 9.87 3.26 -0.54
CA ILE A 26 9.00 4.41 -0.74
C ILE A 26 9.78 5.71 -0.55
N LYS A 27 9.61 6.64 -1.51
CA LYS A 27 10.17 7.98 -1.47
C LYS A 27 9.05 9.00 -1.68
N GLY A 28 9.03 10.02 -0.82
CA GLY A 28 8.12 11.14 -0.93
C GLY A 28 8.40 11.99 -2.16
N GLY A 29 7.32 12.46 -2.78
CA GLY A 29 7.37 13.42 -3.86
C GLY A 29 7.23 14.87 -3.37
N PRO A 30 6.98 15.82 -4.29
CA PRO A 30 6.89 17.24 -3.98
C PRO A 30 5.85 17.60 -2.90
N LEU A 31 4.76 16.83 -2.82
CA LEU A 31 3.68 17.07 -1.85
C LEU A 31 4.02 16.58 -0.43
N ALA A 32 4.96 15.64 -0.29
CA ALA A 32 5.37 15.07 0.99
C ALA A 32 6.85 14.66 0.97
N PRO A 33 7.80 15.60 0.87
CA PRO A 33 9.22 15.31 0.63
C PRO A 33 9.92 14.55 1.76
N ASN A 34 9.35 14.59 2.96
CA ASN A 34 9.88 13.90 4.13
C ASN A 34 9.38 12.45 4.28
N LEU A 35 8.40 12.05 3.45
CA LEU A 35 7.84 10.73 3.49
C LEU A 35 8.85 9.71 2.96
N LYS A 36 9.07 8.65 3.73
CA LYS A 36 9.97 7.56 3.35
C LYS A 36 9.57 6.27 4.05
N GLY A 37 9.93 5.15 3.47
CA GLY A 37 9.62 3.85 4.05
C GLY A 37 9.94 2.71 3.13
N PHE A 38 9.34 1.57 3.40
CA PHE A 38 9.42 0.40 2.54
C PHE A 38 8.16 -0.45 2.65
N VAL A 39 7.94 -1.23 1.62
CA VAL A 39 6.93 -2.30 1.59
C VAL A 39 7.62 -3.59 1.18
N VAL A 40 7.30 -4.68 1.87
CA VAL A 40 7.77 -6.04 1.54
C VAL A 40 6.56 -6.89 1.21
N PHE A 41 6.60 -7.53 0.07
CA PHE A 41 5.65 -8.52 -0.38
C PHE A 41 6.29 -9.90 -0.27
N THR A 42 5.60 -10.84 0.33
CA THR A 42 6.11 -12.20 0.52
C THR A 42 5.05 -13.21 0.11
N ASP A 43 5.36 -14.05 -0.86
CA ASP A 43 4.48 -15.17 -1.21
C ASP A 43 4.34 -16.12 -0.03
N VAL A 44 3.09 -16.45 0.28
CA VAL A 44 2.70 -17.40 1.31
C VAL A 44 1.65 -18.36 0.76
N PRO A 45 1.37 -19.49 1.45
CA PRO A 45 0.27 -20.36 1.04
C PRO A 45 -1.03 -19.58 0.90
N GLY A 46 -1.67 -19.70 -0.26
CA GLY A 46 -2.95 -19.06 -0.56
C GLY A 46 -2.88 -17.61 -1.04
N GLY A 47 -1.75 -16.90 -0.97
CA GLY A 47 -1.68 -15.48 -1.38
C GLY A 47 -0.34 -14.82 -1.12
N THR A 48 -0.39 -13.55 -0.75
CA THR A 48 0.76 -12.69 -0.46
C THR A 48 0.55 -11.96 0.87
N GLU A 49 1.54 -11.98 1.73
CA GLU A 49 1.64 -11.08 2.89
C GLU A 49 2.30 -9.78 2.46
N VAL A 50 1.72 -8.66 2.89
CA VAL A 50 2.21 -7.31 2.62
C VAL A 50 2.56 -6.64 3.94
N TYR A 51 3.83 -6.36 4.15
CA TYR A 51 4.33 -5.61 5.30
C TYR A 51 4.79 -4.23 4.86
N SER A 52 4.32 -3.18 5.52
CA SER A 52 4.73 -1.80 5.26
C SER A 52 5.20 -1.08 6.52
N GLU A 53 6.24 -0.29 6.38
CA GLU A 53 6.68 0.67 7.40
C GLU A 53 7.00 2.01 6.72
N VAL A 54 6.30 3.08 7.15
CA VAL A 54 6.36 4.40 6.55
C VAL A 54 6.56 5.44 7.65
N THR A 55 7.40 6.43 7.40
CA THR A 55 7.67 7.57 8.28
C THR A 55 7.55 8.87 7.51
N GLY A 56 7.39 10.00 8.22
CA GLY A 56 7.22 11.31 7.60
C GLY A 56 5.80 11.58 7.08
N LEU A 57 4.83 10.71 7.43
CA LEU A 57 3.42 10.99 7.17
C LEU A 57 2.96 12.21 7.97
N PRO A 58 2.07 13.05 7.40
CA PRO A 58 1.38 14.06 8.20
C PRO A 58 0.67 13.43 9.41
N ASN A 59 0.64 14.15 10.53
CA ASN A 59 -0.16 13.70 11.67
C ASN A 59 -1.65 13.77 11.34
N PHE A 60 -2.42 12.86 11.94
CA PHE A 60 -3.87 12.94 11.83
C PHE A 60 -4.39 14.28 12.36
N SER A 61 -5.30 14.90 11.61
CA SER A 61 -6.05 16.08 12.03
C SER A 61 -7.50 15.94 11.58
N PRO A 62 -8.48 16.10 12.48
CA PRO A 62 -9.88 16.09 12.07
C PRO A 62 -10.21 17.29 11.16
N ALA A 63 -11.24 17.18 10.37
CA ALA A 63 -11.77 18.31 9.61
C ALA A 63 -12.18 19.43 10.57
N LYS A 64 -11.67 20.65 10.34
CA LYS A 64 -11.90 21.80 11.21
C LYS A 64 -11.74 23.11 10.44
N ASP A 65 -12.61 24.10 10.74
CA ASP A 65 -12.54 25.48 10.20
C ASP A 65 -12.45 25.51 8.66
N GLY A 66 -13.28 24.67 7.99
CA GLY A 66 -13.31 24.57 6.52
C GLY A 66 -12.11 23.83 5.90
N LYS A 67 -11.17 23.34 6.70
CA LYS A 67 -10.06 22.50 6.23
C LYS A 67 -10.48 21.03 6.24
N PRO A 68 -10.11 20.27 5.20
CA PRO A 68 -10.39 18.84 5.17
C PRO A 68 -9.61 18.08 6.25
N GLN A 69 -10.07 16.89 6.57
CA GLN A 69 -9.34 15.94 7.42
C GLN A 69 -8.00 15.57 6.79
N ILE A 70 -6.97 15.43 7.62
CA ILE A 70 -5.66 14.88 7.23
C ILE A 70 -5.56 13.45 7.75
N GLY A 71 -5.31 12.49 6.84
CA GLY A 71 -5.23 11.06 7.16
C GLY A 71 -6.59 10.44 7.56
N PRO A 72 -6.69 9.10 7.62
CA PRO A 72 -5.64 8.17 7.16
C PRO A 72 -5.34 8.34 5.66
N PHE A 73 -4.35 7.61 5.13
CA PHE A 73 -3.82 7.81 3.79
C PHE A 73 -4.11 6.62 2.89
N GLY A 74 -4.62 6.86 1.68
CA GLY A 74 -4.81 5.83 0.66
C GLY A 74 -3.48 5.15 0.32
N PHE A 75 -3.53 3.84 0.10
CA PHE A 75 -2.36 3.02 -0.15
C PHE A 75 -2.70 1.96 -1.18
N HIS A 76 -2.03 2.00 -2.35
CA HIS A 76 -2.43 1.18 -3.50
C HIS A 76 -1.23 0.71 -4.32
N ILE A 77 -1.45 -0.39 -5.09
CA ILE A 77 -0.63 -0.70 -6.26
C ILE A 77 -1.26 -0.03 -7.47
N HIS A 78 -0.47 0.72 -8.25
CA HIS A 78 -0.82 1.32 -9.52
C HIS A 78 -0.32 0.48 -10.71
N ALA A 79 -0.99 0.64 -11.85
CA ALA A 79 -0.82 -0.22 -13.02
C ALA A 79 0.58 -0.10 -13.63
N ASN A 80 1.23 1.06 -13.58
CA ASN A 80 2.53 1.32 -14.21
C ASN A 80 3.63 1.56 -13.17
N GLY A 81 4.79 0.95 -13.39
CA GLY A 81 6.02 1.18 -12.61
C GLY A 81 6.74 2.48 -13.00
N ASN A 82 6.01 3.59 -13.09
CA ASN A 82 6.57 4.86 -13.53
C ASN A 82 6.32 5.96 -12.48
N CYS A 83 7.38 6.30 -11.73
CA CYS A 83 7.36 7.32 -10.67
C CYS A 83 7.88 8.68 -11.13
N ASN A 84 7.76 9.03 -12.39
CA ASN A 84 8.09 10.37 -12.87
C ASN A 84 7.19 11.41 -12.21
N ILE A 85 7.81 12.46 -11.65
CA ILE A 85 7.09 13.52 -10.94
C ILE A 85 6.12 14.24 -11.87
N GLY A 86 6.55 14.55 -13.08
CA GLY A 86 5.74 15.34 -14.02
C GLY A 86 5.38 16.71 -13.41
N ASN A 87 4.09 17.01 -13.25
CA ASN A 87 3.63 18.23 -12.61
C ASN A 87 3.78 18.16 -11.08
N PRO A 88 4.59 19.02 -10.42
CA PRO A 88 4.80 18.96 -8.97
C PRO A 88 3.52 19.20 -8.14
N SER A 89 2.51 19.86 -8.68
CA SER A 89 1.21 20.08 -8.02
C SER A 89 0.26 18.87 -8.14
N ASN A 90 0.55 17.93 -9.04
CA ASN A 90 -0.16 16.68 -9.23
C ASN A 90 0.83 15.61 -9.72
N PRO A 91 1.73 15.14 -8.84
CA PRO A 91 2.84 14.29 -9.25
C PRO A 91 2.41 12.84 -9.54
N PHE A 92 3.31 12.11 -10.22
CA PHE A 92 3.23 10.66 -10.45
C PHE A 92 2.08 10.18 -11.34
N MET A 93 1.46 11.05 -12.11
CA MET A 93 0.34 10.68 -13.00
C MET A 93 0.68 9.58 -14.01
N SER A 94 1.96 9.39 -14.33
CA SER A 94 2.45 8.30 -15.18
C SER A 94 2.38 6.89 -14.55
N ALA A 95 2.11 6.81 -13.23
CA ALA A 95 1.82 5.55 -12.55
C ALA A 95 0.45 4.97 -12.96
N ASP A 96 -0.41 5.81 -13.58
CA ASP A 96 -1.76 5.47 -14.04
C ASP A 96 -2.71 5.17 -12.87
N GLY A 97 -3.84 4.48 -13.12
CA GLY A 97 -4.85 4.12 -12.12
C GLY A 97 -4.43 2.94 -11.25
N HIS A 98 -5.30 2.60 -10.29
CA HIS A 98 -5.11 1.41 -9.44
C HIS A 98 -5.00 0.15 -10.29
N TRP A 99 -4.10 -0.75 -9.93
CA TRP A 99 -3.94 -2.01 -10.63
C TRP A 99 -5.18 -2.90 -10.46
N ASN A 100 -5.87 -3.16 -11.57
CA ASN A 100 -7.15 -3.86 -11.63
C ASN A 100 -7.19 -4.89 -12.76
N PRO A 101 -6.46 -6.01 -12.64
CA PRO A 101 -6.34 -7.00 -13.72
C PRO A 101 -7.65 -7.75 -14.00
N THR A 102 -8.60 -7.76 -13.08
CA THR A 102 -9.86 -8.49 -13.19
C THR A 102 -11.07 -7.58 -13.41
N ASN A 103 -10.85 -6.31 -13.72
CA ASN A 103 -11.89 -5.31 -14.00
C ASN A 103 -13.02 -5.27 -12.95
N GLN A 104 -12.63 -5.26 -11.68
CA GLN A 104 -13.55 -5.11 -10.56
C GLN A 104 -13.88 -3.65 -10.30
N PRO A 105 -15.00 -3.32 -9.64
CA PRO A 105 -15.22 -1.99 -9.09
C PRO A 105 -14.18 -1.67 -8.01
N HIS A 106 -13.89 -0.36 -7.83
CA HIS A 106 -13.01 0.10 -6.75
C HIS A 106 -13.52 -0.35 -5.37
N GLY A 107 -12.57 -0.62 -4.47
CA GLY A 107 -12.75 -1.33 -3.23
C GLY A 107 -12.52 -2.84 -3.37
N ASN A 108 -12.42 -3.34 -4.63
CA ASN A 108 -12.09 -4.74 -4.92
C ASN A 108 -11.01 -4.91 -6.01
N HIS A 109 -10.29 -3.85 -6.40
CA HIS A 109 -9.11 -3.99 -7.26
C HIS A 109 -8.05 -4.86 -6.60
N ALA A 110 -7.21 -5.49 -7.37
CA ALA A 110 -6.09 -6.24 -6.81
C ALA A 110 -5.09 -5.32 -6.07
N GLY A 111 -4.99 -4.06 -6.52
CA GLY A 111 -4.13 -3.06 -5.93
C GLY A 111 -4.72 -2.27 -4.76
N ASP A 112 -5.98 -2.48 -4.36
CA ASP A 112 -6.59 -1.76 -3.24
C ASP A 112 -6.16 -2.38 -1.91
N PHE A 113 -5.53 -1.57 -1.05
CA PHE A 113 -5.00 -1.98 0.26
C PHE A 113 -5.71 -1.25 1.40
N PRO A 114 -5.59 -1.75 2.66
CA PRO A 114 -6.01 -0.98 3.82
C PRO A 114 -5.27 0.34 3.91
N VAL A 115 -5.96 1.41 4.35
CA VAL A 115 -5.37 2.74 4.52
C VAL A 115 -4.27 2.76 5.59
N LEU A 116 -3.32 3.67 5.44
CA LEU A 116 -2.24 3.88 6.41
C LEU A 116 -2.69 4.88 7.50
N PHE A 117 -2.71 4.45 8.75
CA PHE A 117 -2.95 5.32 9.90
C PHE A 117 -1.64 5.91 10.41
N SER A 118 -1.54 7.25 10.44
CA SER A 118 -0.37 7.94 10.98
C SER A 118 -0.46 8.04 12.51
N ASN A 119 0.54 7.48 13.18
CA ASN A 119 0.72 7.54 14.63
C ASN A 119 2.04 8.30 14.92
N GLY A 120 1.96 9.60 15.18
CA GLY A 120 3.13 10.44 15.34
C GLY A 120 4.02 10.48 14.08
N GLY A 121 3.40 10.53 12.90
CA GLY A 121 4.10 10.54 11.61
C GLY A 121 4.59 9.16 11.13
N ARG A 122 4.19 8.07 11.81
CA ARG A 122 4.58 6.70 11.45
C ARG A 122 3.36 5.81 11.22
N ALA A 123 3.46 4.94 10.21
CA ALA A 123 2.52 3.86 9.97
C ALA A 123 3.27 2.53 9.86
N ARG A 124 2.71 1.48 10.44
CA ARG A 124 3.18 0.12 10.32
C ARG A 124 2.00 -0.80 10.14
N MET A 125 2.04 -1.66 9.13
CA MET A 125 0.93 -2.53 8.80
C MET A 125 1.43 -3.86 8.25
N LEU A 126 0.73 -4.94 8.60
CA LEU A 126 0.85 -6.26 8.00
C LEU A 126 -0.55 -6.74 7.65
N PHE A 127 -0.75 -7.20 6.43
CA PHE A 127 -1.99 -7.82 6.01
C PHE A 127 -1.74 -8.92 4.98
N PHE A 128 -2.74 -9.77 4.79
CA PHE A 128 -2.75 -10.82 3.79
C PHE A 128 -3.72 -10.46 2.65
N THR A 129 -3.36 -10.84 1.44
CA THR A 129 -4.26 -10.78 0.27
C THR A 129 -4.08 -12.04 -0.58
N ASN A 130 -5.17 -12.52 -1.14
CA ASN A 130 -5.17 -13.62 -2.10
C ASN A 130 -5.40 -13.15 -3.56
N LYS A 131 -5.39 -11.83 -3.77
CA LYS A 131 -5.70 -11.23 -5.07
C LYS A 131 -4.55 -11.32 -6.08
N PHE A 132 -3.32 -11.58 -5.61
CA PHE A 132 -2.12 -11.67 -6.46
C PHE A 132 -0.98 -12.46 -5.80
N LYS A 133 0.04 -12.75 -6.59
CA LYS A 133 1.35 -13.24 -6.18
C LYS A 133 2.42 -12.18 -6.44
N VAL A 134 3.58 -12.31 -5.82
CA VAL A 134 4.69 -11.34 -5.97
C VAL A 134 5.08 -11.15 -7.44
N ALA A 135 5.09 -12.20 -8.25
CA ALA A 135 5.41 -12.11 -9.68
C ALA A 135 4.45 -11.20 -10.47
N ASP A 136 3.20 -11.06 -10.03
CA ASP A 136 2.18 -10.29 -10.73
C ASP A 136 2.37 -8.76 -10.58
N ILE A 137 3.12 -8.33 -9.56
CA ILE A 137 3.32 -6.90 -9.24
C ILE A 137 4.62 -6.32 -9.80
N ILE A 138 5.48 -7.14 -10.39
CA ILE A 138 6.70 -6.65 -11.05
C ILE A 138 6.32 -5.71 -12.20
N GLY A 139 7.06 -4.61 -12.35
CA GLY A 139 6.75 -3.55 -13.33
C GLY A 139 5.60 -2.62 -12.94
N LYS A 140 5.08 -2.71 -11.71
CA LYS A 140 4.05 -1.84 -11.16
C LYS A 140 4.64 -0.87 -10.13
N SER A 141 3.81 0.00 -9.57
CA SER A 141 4.25 0.92 -8.51
C SER A 141 3.37 0.85 -7.27
N VAL A 142 3.94 1.20 -6.13
CA VAL A 142 3.24 1.45 -4.87
C VAL A 142 3.08 2.94 -4.70
N ILE A 143 1.87 3.37 -4.39
CA ILE A 143 1.49 4.77 -4.20
C ILE A 143 0.90 4.98 -2.81
N ILE A 144 1.27 6.11 -2.19
CA ILE A 144 0.59 6.66 -1.00
C ILE A 144 -0.08 7.96 -1.40
N HIS A 145 -1.36 8.09 -1.07
CA HIS A 145 -2.21 9.23 -1.39
C HIS A 145 -2.39 10.19 -0.21
N GLU A 146 -2.83 11.41 -0.51
CA GLU A 146 -3.03 12.48 0.50
C GLU A 146 -4.29 12.33 1.34
N SER A 147 -5.31 11.63 0.81
CA SER A 147 -6.61 11.44 1.45
C SER A 147 -6.88 9.97 1.74
N PRO A 148 -7.78 9.66 2.68
CA PRO A 148 -8.21 8.29 2.91
C PRO A 148 -8.96 7.74 1.70
N ASP A 149 -8.80 6.44 1.46
CA ASP A 149 -9.64 5.69 0.55
C ASP A 149 -10.98 5.39 1.24
N ASP A 150 -12.09 5.73 0.59
CA ASP A 150 -13.44 5.44 1.08
C ASP A 150 -13.96 4.05 0.65
N TYR A 151 -13.22 3.32 -0.21
CA TYR A 151 -13.51 2.00 -0.78
C TYR A 151 -14.83 1.91 -1.57
N ARG A 152 -15.44 3.02 -1.95
CA ARG A 152 -16.77 3.10 -2.57
C ARG A 152 -16.82 3.97 -3.81
N THR A 153 -16.23 5.17 -3.73
CA THR A 153 -16.25 6.13 -4.83
C THR A 153 -15.41 5.63 -6.00
N GLN A 154 -16.01 5.54 -7.16
CA GLN A 154 -15.32 5.13 -8.38
C GLN A 154 -14.55 6.32 -8.99
N PRO A 155 -13.38 6.10 -9.59
CA PRO A 155 -12.66 4.82 -9.73
C PRO A 155 -11.62 4.56 -8.63
N SER A 156 -11.43 5.46 -7.64
CA SER A 156 -10.25 5.45 -6.76
C SER A 156 -10.51 5.89 -5.32
N GLY A 157 -11.76 5.82 -4.82
CA GLY A 157 -12.08 6.03 -3.41
C GLY A 157 -11.83 7.42 -2.86
N ASN A 158 -11.86 8.47 -3.71
CA ASN A 158 -11.52 9.85 -3.34
C ASN A 158 -10.15 10.01 -2.67
N SER A 159 -9.21 9.10 -2.94
CA SER A 159 -7.89 9.07 -2.27
C SER A 159 -7.03 10.33 -2.51
N GLY A 160 -7.43 11.20 -3.44
CA GLY A 160 -6.73 12.45 -3.71
C GLY A 160 -5.41 12.25 -4.45
N LYS A 161 -4.50 13.22 -4.31
CA LYS A 161 -3.24 13.23 -5.05
C LYS A 161 -2.24 12.21 -4.50
N MET A 162 -1.31 11.82 -5.35
CA MET A 162 -0.23 10.91 -5.01
C MET A 162 0.90 11.66 -4.29
N MET A 163 1.23 11.27 -3.07
CA MET A 163 2.28 11.89 -2.26
C MET A 163 3.63 11.21 -2.39
N ALA A 164 3.63 9.89 -2.59
CA ALA A 164 4.84 9.09 -2.71
C ALA A 164 4.64 7.96 -3.70
N CYS A 165 5.72 7.59 -4.36
CA CYS A 165 5.75 6.54 -5.37
C CYS A 165 7.03 5.72 -5.24
N TYR A 166 6.92 4.42 -5.49
CA TYR A 166 8.03 3.54 -5.82
C TYR A 166 7.57 2.43 -6.75
N PHE A 167 8.41 2.01 -7.68
CA PHE A 167 8.11 0.91 -8.60
C PHE A 167 8.93 -0.34 -8.26
N PHE A 168 8.40 -1.49 -8.67
CA PHE A 168 9.08 -2.78 -8.52
C PHE A 168 9.97 -3.02 -9.74
N GLU A 169 11.26 -3.14 -9.48
CA GLU A 169 12.23 -3.56 -10.49
C GLU A 169 12.25 -5.09 -10.57
N ASP A 170 12.55 -5.60 -11.76
CA ASP A 170 12.94 -7.01 -11.90
C ASP A 170 14.22 -7.26 -11.09
N ALA A 171 14.22 -8.35 -10.33
CA ALA A 171 15.35 -8.76 -9.49
C ALA A 171 16.47 -9.38 -10.32
#